data_be5ae951f0b7df4f5c1186b2d49ca872
#
_entry.id   be5ae951f0b7df4f5c1186b2d49ca872
#
_cell.length_a   1.000
_cell.length_b   1.000
_cell.length_c   1.000
_cell.angle_alpha   90.00
_cell.angle_beta   90.00
_cell.angle_gamma   90.00
#
_symmetry.space_group_name_H-M   'P 1'
#
loop_
_entity.id
_entity.type
_entity.pdbx_description
1 polymer ?
#
loop_
_entity_poly.entity_id
_entity_poly.type
_entity_poly.pdbx_seq_one_letter_code
_entity_poly.pdbx_strand_id
1 'polypeptide(L)'
;MKTLLAFGIVLLVALPLSAQQRREPDPRSMGGGDCRANVYNCADAPNPLPAPDTVWLEEMTWMDVRDALAMGKTTAIVPTGGMEPNGPWLATGKHNYVLHVNCDAIARKLGNAICTPIIKLVPEGAIEPPSGHMRSPGTISVREETFRAMLADVAHSLKMHGFRNIIFIGDSGGNQGGQRAVAEQLTTQWNGGPVVAHVQEYYDYASVARYMAYRGLEEGDGDGLHDDPIITLNMFADDPSSVRYDARVAAGLATINGVSLADRVHSLERAREIVAFRANHTVDAINAAIAHRGTLPAPPRPARTGGGQRRARPAPDPRTMGGGDCRANAYNCSDTPNPLPAADTVWLEEMTWMDVRDALAAGKTTAIIPTGGIEPNGPWLVTGKHNYVLRANCDAIARDLGNAICAPVMELVPEGRIEPPGGHMRSPGTLSLRQETFEAVLTDVAHSLKVHGFTHIIFIGDSGGNRSGMENVATALSVRWAGDAT
;
A
#
# COMPACT_ATOMS: atom_id res chain seq x y z
N MET A 1 -13.94 -14.63 -83.89
CA MET A 1 -14.71 -14.28 -82.68
C MET A 1 -13.76 -13.52 -81.75
N LYS A 2 -13.90 -12.21 -81.61
CA LYS A 2 -13.04 -11.35 -80.76
C LYS A 2 -13.86 -11.01 -79.50
N THR A 3 -13.41 -11.43 -78.35
CA THR A 3 -14.01 -11.16 -77.04
C THR A 3 -13.38 -9.89 -76.49
N LEU A 4 -14.14 -8.78 -76.35
CA LEU A 4 -13.74 -7.57 -75.65
C LEU A 4 -13.91 -7.81 -74.14
N LEU A 5 -12.82 -7.63 -73.37
CA LEU A 5 -12.86 -7.44 -71.90
C LEU A 5 -13.02 -5.97 -71.60
N ALA A 6 -14.13 -5.63 -70.94
CA ALA A 6 -14.37 -4.28 -70.40
C ALA A 6 -13.77 -4.18 -68.99
N PHE A 7 -12.77 -3.31 -68.79
CA PHE A 7 -12.23 -2.94 -67.47
C PHE A 7 -13.12 -1.85 -66.90
N GLY A 8 -13.84 -2.19 -65.83
CA GLY A 8 -14.54 -1.19 -65.04
C GLY A 8 -13.60 -0.50 -64.02
N ILE A 9 -13.41 0.79 -64.17
CA ILE A 9 -12.66 1.64 -63.20
C ILE A 9 -13.65 1.94 -62.05
N VAL A 10 -13.40 1.40 -60.86
CA VAL A 10 -14.12 1.78 -59.62
C VAL A 10 -13.39 3.04 -59.08
N LEU A 11 -14.01 4.20 -59.20
CA LEU A 11 -13.58 5.42 -58.55
C LEU A 11 -13.93 5.33 -57.05
N LEU A 12 -12.97 5.03 -56.20
CA LEU A 12 -13.08 5.19 -54.75
C LEU A 12 -13.02 6.69 -54.42
N VAL A 13 -14.18 7.30 -54.19
CA VAL A 13 -14.30 8.63 -53.61
C VAL A 13 -13.91 8.51 -52.13
N ALA A 14 -12.68 8.87 -51.80
CA ALA A 14 -12.25 9.08 -50.44
C ALA A 14 -12.97 10.32 -49.87
N LEU A 15 -14.05 10.09 -49.12
CA LEU A 15 -14.61 11.15 -48.26
C LEU A 15 -13.54 11.58 -47.26
N PRO A 16 -13.26 12.89 -47.09
CA PRO A 16 -12.36 13.30 -46.02
C PRO A 16 -12.99 12.94 -44.69
N LEU A 17 -12.38 12.03 -43.91
CA LEU A 17 -12.65 11.94 -42.48
C LEU A 17 -12.35 13.34 -41.93
N SER A 18 -13.42 14.11 -41.66
CA SER A 18 -13.29 15.33 -40.88
C SER A 18 -12.67 14.95 -39.57
N ALA A 19 -11.41 15.30 -39.36
CA ALA A 19 -10.79 15.27 -38.04
C ALA A 19 -11.70 16.14 -37.16
N GLN A 20 -12.55 15.49 -36.37
CA GLN A 20 -13.28 16.15 -35.31
C GLN A 20 -12.21 16.74 -34.40
N GLN A 21 -11.96 18.06 -34.56
CA GLN A 21 -11.14 18.81 -33.61
C GLN A 21 -11.73 18.49 -32.23
N ARG A 22 -10.98 17.72 -31.42
CA ARG A 22 -11.34 17.49 -30.04
C ARG A 22 -11.45 18.87 -29.40
N ARG A 23 -12.68 19.33 -29.19
CA ARG A 23 -12.93 20.55 -28.45
C ARG A 23 -12.21 20.45 -27.11
N GLU A 24 -11.50 21.49 -26.73
CA GLU A 24 -10.95 21.63 -25.39
C GLU A 24 -12.07 21.41 -24.38
N PRO A 25 -11.85 20.55 -23.34
CA PRO A 25 -12.84 20.33 -22.28
C PRO A 25 -13.23 21.65 -21.62
N ASP A 26 -14.46 21.75 -21.13
CA ASP A 26 -14.87 22.89 -20.32
C ASP A 26 -13.91 23.04 -19.14
N PRO A 27 -13.37 24.24 -18.86
CA PRO A 27 -12.42 24.46 -17.76
C PRO A 27 -12.95 24.05 -16.38
N ARG A 28 -14.29 24.00 -16.22
CA ARG A 28 -14.93 23.54 -14.97
C ARG A 28 -15.00 22.01 -14.85
N SER A 29 -14.58 21.27 -15.88
CA SER A 29 -14.68 19.80 -15.88
C SER A 29 -13.72 19.20 -14.88
N MET A 30 -14.28 18.48 -13.88
CA MET A 30 -13.56 17.80 -12.81
C MET A 30 -14.01 16.33 -12.56
N GLY A 31 -15.15 15.93 -13.10
CA GLY A 31 -15.76 14.62 -12.76
C GLY A 31 -15.25 13.42 -13.56
N GLY A 32 -14.17 13.56 -14.31
CA GLY A 32 -13.68 12.53 -15.23
C GLY A 32 -14.26 12.64 -16.65
N GLY A 33 -15.34 13.42 -16.85
CA GLY A 33 -15.95 13.72 -18.14
C GLY A 33 -16.02 15.21 -18.41
N ASP A 34 -16.67 15.58 -19.54
CA ASP A 34 -16.89 17.01 -19.88
C ASP A 34 -18.13 17.55 -19.16
N CYS A 35 -17.97 18.67 -18.48
CA CYS A 35 -19.03 19.42 -17.79
C CYS A 35 -20.22 19.75 -18.71
N ARG A 36 -19.96 20.06 -19.98
CA ARG A 36 -21.02 20.31 -20.96
C ARG A 36 -21.87 19.09 -21.30
N ALA A 37 -21.31 17.89 -21.12
CA ALA A 37 -22.03 16.65 -21.38
C ALA A 37 -22.89 16.24 -20.17
N ASN A 38 -22.41 16.49 -18.96
CA ASN A 38 -23.14 16.19 -17.73
C ASN A 38 -22.74 17.17 -16.63
N VAL A 39 -23.75 17.81 -15.99
CA VAL A 39 -23.55 18.78 -14.92
C VAL A 39 -22.73 18.23 -13.75
N TYR A 40 -22.84 16.95 -13.45
CA TYR A 40 -22.07 16.31 -12.37
C TYR A 40 -20.58 16.15 -12.67
N ASN A 41 -20.12 16.56 -13.85
CA ASN A 41 -18.70 16.72 -14.14
C ASN A 41 -18.20 18.14 -13.85
N CYS A 42 -19.11 19.09 -13.48
CA CYS A 42 -18.75 20.47 -13.24
C CYS A 42 -18.27 20.68 -11.79
N ALA A 43 -17.20 21.47 -11.64
CA ALA A 43 -16.64 21.83 -10.33
C ALA A 43 -17.66 22.49 -9.38
N ASP A 44 -18.62 23.23 -9.96
CA ASP A 44 -19.65 24.00 -9.25
C ASP A 44 -20.97 23.24 -9.05
N ALA A 45 -21.09 22.00 -9.55
CA ALA A 45 -22.27 21.18 -9.32
C ALA A 45 -22.38 20.76 -7.83
N PRO A 46 -23.57 20.85 -7.20
CA PRO A 46 -23.74 20.35 -5.85
C PRO A 46 -23.61 18.83 -5.82
N ASN A 47 -23.07 18.32 -4.71
CA ASN A 47 -23.02 16.88 -4.50
C ASN A 47 -24.44 16.33 -4.33
N PRO A 48 -24.87 15.34 -5.14
CA PRO A 48 -26.22 14.81 -5.07
C PRO A 48 -26.46 13.86 -3.89
N LEU A 49 -25.39 13.42 -3.23
CA LEU A 49 -25.44 12.49 -2.10
C LEU A 49 -24.87 13.12 -0.84
N PRO A 50 -25.34 12.69 0.35
CA PRO A 50 -24.66 13.02 1.59
C PRO A 50 -23.26 12.43 1.61
N ALA A 51 -22.32 13.14 2.27
CA ALA A 51 -20.96 12.63 2.44
C ALA A 51 -20.96 11.28 3.18
N PRO A 52 -20.14 10.30 2.73
CA PRO A 52 -20.02 9.02 3.41
C PRO A 52 -19.31 9.19 4.77
N ASP A 53 -19.63 8.29 5.72
CA ASP A 53 -18.90 8.23 7.00
C ASP A 53 -17.58 7.47 6.84
N THR A 54 -16.65 8.07 6.11
CA THR A 54 -15.28 7.56 5.94
C THR A 54 -14.27 8.68 6.05
N VAL A 55 -13.04 8.30 6.34
CA VAL A 55 -11.86 9.17 6.26
C VAL A 55 -10.89 8.73 5.15
N TRP A 56 -11.21 7.65 4.44
CA TRP A 56 -10.38 7.07 3.39
C TRP A 56 -10.69 7.70 2.03
N LEU A 57 -9.68 8.23 1.38
CA LEU A 57 -9.80 8.96 0.10
C LEU A 57 -10.36 8.05 -1.00
N GLU A 58 -9.93 6.80 -1.07
CA GLU A 58 -10.42 5.82 -2.05
C GLU A 58 -11.89 5.42 -1.87
N GLU A 59 -12.47 5.68 -0.71
CA GLU A 59 -13.87 5.42 -0.39
C GLU A 59 -14.78 6.64 -0.60
N MET A 60 -14.21 7.76 -1.02
CA MET A 60 -14.92 9.01 -1.33
C MET A 60 -15.12 9.16 -2.83
N THR A 61 -16.21 9.80 -3.24
CA THR A 61 -16.33 10.34 -4.59
C THR A 61 -15.47 11.59 -4.74
N TRP A 62 -15.16 12.00 -5.97
CA TRP A 62 -14.43 13.25 -6.19
C TRP A 62 -15.14 14.48 -5.60
N MET A 63 -16.49 14.46 -5.57
CA MET A 63 -17.30 15.52 -4.98
C MET A 63 -17.18 15.55 -3.47
N ASP A 64 -17.15 14.37 -2.81
CA ASP A 64 -16.92 14.27 -1.37
C ASP A 64 -15.56 14.84 -0.98
N VAL A 65 -14.51 14.54 -1.76
CA VAL A 65 -13.16 15.09 -1.52
C VAL A 65 -13.15 16.61 -1.73
N ARG A 66 -13.77 17.11 -2.81
CA ARG A 66 -13.91 18.55 -3.06
C ARG A 66 -14.59 19.26 -1.88
N ASP A 67 -15.70 18.72 -1.43
CA ASP A 67 -16.52 19.33 -0.37
C ASP A 67 -15.82 19.23 0.99
N ALA A 68 -15.13 18.11 1.25
CA ALA A 68 -14.31 17.95 2.45
C ALA A 68 -13.17 18.98 2.52
N LEU A 69 -12.47 19.22 1.41
CA LEU A 69 -11.44 20.26 1.31
C LEU A 69 -12.04 21.66 1.54
N ALA A 70 -13.21 21.96 0.95
CA ALA A 70 -13.92 23.22 1.13
C ALA A 70 -14.36 23.42 2.60
N MET A 71 -14.70 22.35 3.32
CA MET A 71 -15.03 22.35 4.76
C MET A 71 -13.79 22.39 5.66
N GLY A 72 -12.58 22.46 5.12
CA GLY A 72 -11.34 22.58 5.89
C GLY A 72 -10.62 21.28 6.21
N LYS A 73 -11.01 20.12 5.67
CA LYS A 73 -10.24 18.88 5.76
C LYS A 73 -9.02 18.97 4.84
N THR A 74 -8.00 19.69 5.26
CA THR A 74 -6.82 20.01 4.44
C THR A 74 -5.55 19.28 4.89
N THR A 75 -5.66 18.33 5.79
CA THR A 75 -4.55 17.45 6.21
C THR A 75 -4.70 16.11 5.51
N ALA A 76 -3.70 15.68 4.74
CA ALA A 76 -3.61 14.34 4.21
C ALA A 76 -2.65 13.50 5.06
N ILE A 77 -3.08 12.33 5.50
CA ILE A 77 -2.22 11.33 6.13
C ILE A 77 -1.88 10.30 5.05
N VAL A 78 -0.60 10.08 4.83
CA VAL A 78 -0.07 9.11 3.85
C VAL A 78 0.56 7.95 4.62
N PRO A 79 -0.20 6.86 4.82
CA PRO A 79 0.29 5.68 5.54
C PRO A 79 1.14 4.79 4.63
N THR A 80 2.27 4.31 5.15
CA THR A 80 3.15 3.34 4.46
C THR A 80 3.27 2.06 5.27
N GLY A 81 2.83 0.98 4.69
CA GLY A 81 2.79 -0.34 5.31
C GLY A 81 4.00 -1.20 5.01
N GLY A 82 3.76 -2.34 4.39
CA GLY A 82 4.79 -3.27 3.96
C GLY A 82 4.29 -4.71 3.85
N MET A 83 5.08 -5.53 3.18
CA MET A 83 4.86 -6.96 2.98
C MET A 83 6.08 -7.72 3.46
N GLU A 84 5.99 -8.42 4.60
CA GLU A 84 7.13 -9.09 5.23
C GLU A 84 6.73 -10.37 5.96
N PRO A 85 7.69 -11.27 6.30
CA PRO A 85 7.40 -12.46 7.08
C PRO A 85 7.21 -12.11 8.57
N ASN A 86 6.18 -12.65 9.20
CA ASN A 86 5.81 -12.32 10.58
C ASN A 86 5.51 -13.58 11.41
N GLY A 87 6.43 -14.55 11.37
CA GLY A 87 6.19 -15.85 11.97
C GLY A 87 5.07 -16.63 11.26
N PRO A 88 4.58 -17.72 11.85
CA PRO A 88 3.56 -18.59 11.24
C PRO A 88 2.13 -18.08 11.44
N TRP A 89 1.94 -16.99 12.19
CA TRP A 89 0.62 -16.59 12.67
C TRP A 89 0.03 -15.39 11.99
N LEU A 90 0.88 -14.43 11.56
CA LEU A 90 0.43 -13.18 11.01
C LEU A 90 0.55 -13.17 9.49
N ALA A 91 -0.44 -12.56 8.85
CA ALA A 91 -0.42 -12.30 7.42
C ALA A 91 0.81 -11.45 7.02
N THR A 92 1.33 -11.68 5.81
CA THR A 92 2.50 -10.92 5.32
C THR A 92 2.22 -9.42 5.21
N GLY A 93 0.96 -9.03 4.98
CA GLY A 93 0.50 -7.64 4.96
C GLY A 93 0.30 -7.00 6.35
N LYS A 94 0.90 -7.53 7.41
CA LYS A 94 0.76 -7.08 8.81
C LYS A 94 0.62 -5.57 8.96
N HIS A 95 1.55 -4.82 8.41
CA HIS A 95 1.60 -3.36 8.56
C HIS A 95 0.42 -2.64 7.91
N ASN A 96 -0.18 -3.23 6.87
CA ASN A 96 -1.33 -2.65 6.18
C ASN A 96 -2.58 -2.69 7.08
N TYR A 97 -2.83 -3.82 7.76
CA TYR A 97 -3.92 -3.95 8.74
C TYR A 97 -3.74 -3.00 9.92
N VAL A 98 -2.51 -2.94 10.47
CA VAL A 98 -2.19 -2.01 11.57
C VAL A 98 -2.46 -0.56 11.17
N LEU A 99 -2.06 -0.15 9.97
CA LEU A 99 -2.26 1.21 9.49
C LEU A 99 -3.72 1.53 9.17
N HIS A 100 -4.48 0.55 8.68
CA HIS A 100 -5.88 0.76 8.35
C HIS A 100 -6.67 1.22 9.58
N VAL A 101 -6.63 0.48 10.67
CA VAL A 101 -7.35 0.85 11.90
C VAL A 101 -6.78 2.10 12.57
N ASN A 102 -5.45 2.30 12.54
CA ASN A 102 -4.84 3.45 13.21
C ASN A 102 -5.00 4.76 12.41
N CYS A 103 -4.88 4.75 11.07
CA CYS A 103 -5.08 5.95 10.26
C CYS A 103 -6.52 6.45 10.38
N ASP A 104 -7.51 5.54 10.37
CA ASP A 104 -8.90 5.88 10.62
C ASP A 104 -9.07 6.60 11.97
N ALA A 105 -8.56 6.01 13.04
CA ALA A 105 -8.65 6.59 14.38
C ALA A 105 -7.94 7.95 14.50
N ILE A 106 -6.76 8.10 13.88
CA ILE A 106 -6.00 9.35 13.85
C ILE A 106 -6.76 10.43 13.09
N ALA A 107 -7.24 10.12 11.88
CA ALA A 107 -7.93 11.08 11.03
C ALA A 107 -9.25 11.56 11.63
N ARG A 108 -10.05 10.64 12.20
CA ARG A 108 -11.28 10.98 12.92
C ARG A 108 -10.99 11.87 14.13
N LYS A 109 -9.93 11.60 14.88
CA LYS A 109 -9.55 12.38 16.05
C LYS A 109 -9.03 13.78 15.68
N LEU A 110 -8.26 13.91 14.59
CA LEU A 110 -7.86 15.23 14.06
C LEU A 110 -9.05 16.06 13.58
N GLY A 111 -10.08 15.41 13.03
CA GLY A 111 -11.31 16.03 12.51
C GLY A 111 -11.14 16.77 11.18
N ASN A 112 -9.92 17.14 10.80
CA ASN A 112 -9.58 17.86 9.56
C ASN A 112 -8.69 17.06 8.61
N ALA A 113 -8.64 15.74 8.77
CA ALA A 113 -7.74 14.86 8.00
C ALA A 113 -8.49 13.87 7.13
N ILE A 114 -7.80 13.44 6.05
CA ILE A 114 -8.18 12.37 5.13
C ILE A 114 -6.98 11.43 5.02
N CYS A 115 -7.19 10.11 5.13
CA CYS A 115 -6.19 9.09 4.85
C CYS A 115 -6.13 8.82 3.35
N THR A 116 -4.94 8.81 2.76
CA THR A 116 -4.74 8.25 1.41
C THR A 116 -4.77 6.73 1.46
N PRO A 117 -4.89 6.02 0.33
CA PRO A 117 -4.63 4.59 0.28
C PRO A 117 -3.29 4.23 0.93
N ILE A 118 -3.21 3.06 1.55
CA ILE A 118 -1.99 2.60 2.20
C ILE A 118 -0.95 2.23 1.13
N ILE A 119 0.22 2.84 1.18
CA ILE A 119 1.34 2.44 0.33
C ILE A 119 1.90 1.12 0.86
N LYS A 120 1.49 0.01 0.25
CA LYS A 120 1.82 -1.36 0.68
C LYS A 120 3.19 -1.82 0.20
N LEU A 121 3.73 -1.17 -0.84
CA LEU A 121 4.97 -1.53 -1.52
C LEU A 121 6.09 -0.59 -1.06
N VAL A 122 6.93 -1.10 -0.16
CA VAL A 122 7.94 -0.33 0.56
C VAL A 122 9.27 -1.10 0.61
N PRO A 123 10.39 -0.50 1.04
CA PRO A 123 11.66 -1.21 1.21
C PRO A 123 11.62 -2.21 2.37
N GLU A 124 11.69 -3.51 2.08
CA GLU A 124 11.75 -4.61 3.06
C GLU A 124 13.08 -5.38 3.02
N GLY A 125 14.01 -4.95 2.19
CA GLY A 125 15.33 -5.53 2.01
C GLY A 125 15.81 -5.42 0.57
N ALA A 126 17.07 -5.76 0.32
CA ALA A 126 17.58 -5.81 -1.05
C ALA A 126 16.91 -6.96 -1.80
N ILE A 127 16.49 -6.69 -3.04
CA ILE A 127 15.80 -7.67 -3.89
C ILE A 127 16.83 -8.67 -4.46
N GLU A 128 17.95 -8.18 -4.94
CA GLU A 128 18.98 -9.03 -5.56
C GLU A 128 20.40 -8.53 -5.19
N PRO A 129 21.26 -9.34 -4.50
CA PRO A 129 20.88 -10.61 -3.87
C PRO A 129 19.90 -10.38 -2.70
N PRO A 130 18.95 -11.31 -2.43
CA PRO A 130 17.96 -11.14 -1.38
C PRO A 130 18.57 -10.94 0.00
N SER A 131 18.14 -9.88 0.71
CA SER A 131 18.57 -9.60 2.08
C SER A 131 17.40 -9.13 2.94
N GLY A 132 17.60 -9.09 4.27
CA GLY A 132 16.53 -8.71 5.18
C GLY A 132 15.32 -9.64 5.04
N HIS A 133 14.13 -9.07 4.99
CA HIS A 133 12.88 -9.82 4.84
C HIS A 133 12.74 -10.46 3.45
N MET A 134 13.41 -9.93 2.44
CA MET A 134 13.43 -10.50 1.08
C MET A 134 13.99 -11.93 0.97
N ARG A 135 14.55 -12.49 2.05
CA ARG A 135 14.91 -13.93 2.09
C ARG A 135 13.70 -14.84 2.28
N SER A 136 12.54 -14.29 2.60
CA SER A 136 11.34 -15.04 2.93
C SER A 136 10.29 -14.91 1.82
N PRO A 137 9.70 -16.03 1.37
CA PRO A 137 8.61 -15.97 0.39
C PRO A 137 7.42 -15.17 0.94
N GLY A 138 6.76 -14.44 0.06
CA GLY A 138 5.66 -13.55 0.41
C GLY A 138 6.07 -12.11 0.70
N THR A 139 7.36 -11.83 0.86
CA THR A 139 7.86 -10.46 0.95
C THR A 139 7.83 -9.79 -0.42
N ILE A 140 7.38 -8.54 -0.46
CA ILE A 140 7.56 -7.67 -1.63
C ILE A 140 8.34 -6.45 -1.18
N SER A 141 9.42 -6.13 -1.89
CA SER A 141 10.25 -4.97 -1.61
C SER A 141 10.36 -4.08 -2.84
N VAL A 142 10.44 -2.79 -2.62
CA VAL A 142 10.86 -1.83 -3.64
C VAL A 142 12.18 -1.20 -3.23
N ARG A 143 12.95 -0.70 -4.19
CA ARG A 143 14.17 0.03 -3.89
C ARG A 143 13.86 1.36 -3.21
N GLU A 144 14.80 1.84 -2.41
CA GLU A 144 14.64 3.09 -1.66
C GLU A 144 14.34 4.29 -2.58
N GLU A 145 15.01 4.38 -3.74
CA GLU A 145 14.74 5.43 -4.73
C GLU A 145 13.34 5.33 -5.33
N THR A 146 12.83 4.13 -5.59
CA THR A 146 11.46 3.88 -6.06
C THR A 146 10.45 4.32 -5.02
N PHE A 147 10.66 3.96 -3.76
CA PHE A 147 9.79 4.35 -2.65
C PHE A 147 9.74 5.87 -2.46
N ARG A 148 10.89 6.54 -2.49
CA ARG A 148 10.95 8.00 -2.40
C ARG A 148 10.25 8.69 -3.57
N ALA A 149 10.38 8.15 -4.77
CA ALA A 149 9.68 8.69 -5.95
C ALA A 149 8.16 8.57 -5.80
N MET A 150 7.65 7.43 -5.31
CA MET A 150 6.21 7.26 -5.01
C MET A 150 5.72 8.28 -3.98
N LEU A 151 6.43 8.42 -2.85
CA LEU A 151 6.07 9.40 -1.82
C LEU A 151 6.04 10.83 -2.36
N ALA A 152 7.02 11.19 -3.18
CA ALA A 152 7.09 12.51 -3.79
C ALA A 152 5.90 12.75 -4.76
N ASP A 153 5.59 11.77 -5.62
CA ASP A 153 4.48 11.89 -6.58
C ASP A 153 3.12 12.01 -5.88
N VAL A 154 2.90 11.23 -4.81
CA VAL A 154 1.69 11.32 -3.98
C VAL A 154 1.60 12.69 -3.30
N ALA A 155 2.69 13.17 -2.71
CA ALA A 155 2.72 14.49 -2.07
C ALA A 155 2.47 15.63 -3.07
N HIS A 156 3.05 15.56 -4.28
CA HIS A 156 2.76 16.52 -5.35
C HIS A 156 1.29 16.47 -5.78
N SER A 157 0.69 15.27 -5.91
CA SER A 157 -0.74 15.12 -6.22
C SER A 157 -1.62 15.80 -5.17
N LEU A 158 -1.34 15.54 -3.90
CA LEU A 158 -2.08 16.14 -2.77
C LEU A 158 -1.93 17.68 -2.73
N LYS A 159 -0.72 18.19 -2.96
CA LYS A 159 -0.46 19.63 -3.07
C LYS A 159 -1.32 20.26 -4.17
N MET A 160 -1.39 19.63 -5.35
CA MET A 160 -2.17 20.16 -6.48
C MET A 160 -3.67 20.21 -6.21
N HIS A 161 -4.17 19.35 -5.30
CA HIS A 161 -5.58 19.37 -4.87
C HIS A 161 -5.86 20.29 -3.69
N GLY A 162 -4.86 21.00 -3.15
CA GLY A 162 -5.04 22.01 -2.11
C GLY A 162 -4.90 21.51 -0.68
N PHE A 163 -4.37 20.31 -0.45
CA PHE A 163 -3.97 19.88 0.88
C PHE A 163 -2.84 20.79 1.40
N ARG A 164 -2.97 21.21 2.63
CA ARG A 164 -2.04 22.14 3.29
C ARG A 164 -1.03 21.45 4.19
N ASN A 165 -1.38 20.25 4.68
CA ASN A 165 -0.53 19.42 5.50
C ASN A 165 -0.50 18.02 4.88
N ILE A 166 0.70 17.48 4.66
CA ILE A 166 0.94 16.15 4.11
C ILE A 166 1.80 15.41 5.12
N ILE A 167 1.22 14.42 5.77
CA ILE A 167 1.79 13.75 6.94
C ILE A 167 2.12 12.31 6.57
N PHE A 168 3.39 11.95 6.56
CA PHE A 168 3.84 10.57 6.41
C PHE A 168 3.84 9.86 7.77
N ILE A 169 3.19 8.70 7.85
CA ILE A 169 3.29 7.74 8.95
C ILE A 169 3.67 6.38 8.40
N GLY A 170 4.54 5.66 9.09
CA GLY A 170 5.02 4.36 8.62
C GLY A 170 5.08 3.33 9.74
N ASP A 171 4.60 2.12 9.47
CA ASP A 171 4.56 1.05 10.48
C ASP A 171 5.74 0.06 10.38
N SER A 172 6.56 0.12 9.32
CA SER A 172 7.82 -0.63 9.18
C SER A 172 9.04 0.23 9.44
N GLY A 173 10.08 -0.35 10.03
CA GLY A 173 11.37 0.33 10.25
C GLY A 173 12.06 0.77 8.96
N GLY A 174 11.86 0.03 7.87
CA GLY A 174 12.39 0.34 6.54
C GLY A 174 11.84 1.64 5.93
N ASN A 175 10.63 2.05 6.32
CA ASN A 175 9.96 3.22 5.76
C ASN A 175 10.48 4.55 6.30
N GLN A 176 11.00 4.56 7.53
CA GLN A 176 11.30 5.78 8.29
C GLN A 176 12.32 6.68 7.59
N GLY A 177 13.34 6.08 6.98
CA GLY A 177 14.41 6.82 6.28
C GLY A 177 13.89 7.55 5.04
N GLY A 178 13.14 6.85 4.20
CA GLY A 178 12.58 7.39 2.96
C GLY A 178 11.56 8.49 3.21
N GLN A 179 10.64 8.27 4.13
CA GLN A 179 9.64 9.28 4.53
C GLN A 179 10.29 10.56 5.02
N ARG A 180 11.28 10.46 5.92
CA ARG A 180 12.01 11.62 6.43
C ARG A 180 12.70 12.38 5.32
N ALA A 181 13.42 11.65 4.45
CA ALA A 181 14.17 12.27 3.36
C ALA A 181 13.26 13.03 2.39
N VAL A 182 12.09 12.46 2.04
CA VAL A 182 11.12 13.13 1.16
C VAL A 182 10.48 14.32 1.86
N ALA A 183 10.11 14.20 3.13
CA ALA A 183 9.55 15.32 3.90
C ALA A 183 10.51 16.51 3.97
N GLU A 184 11.78 16.28 4.27
CA GLU A 184 12.82 17.31 4.31
C GLU A 184 13.05 17.94 2.93
N GLN A 185 13.12 17.11 1.88
CA GLN A 185 13.29 17.58 0.50
C GLN A 185 12.13 18.49 0.08
N LEU A 186 10.88 18.05 0.26
CA LEU A 186 9.70 18.78 -0.18
C LEU A 186 9.45 20.05 0.66
N THR A 187 9.73 20.00 1.97
CA THR A 187 9.68 21.19 2.83
C THR A 187 10.64 22.28 2.33
N THR A 188 11.86 21.88 1.93
CA THR A 188 12.84 22.81 1.37
C THR A 188 12.41 23.32 -0.01
N GLN A 189 11.95 22.41 -0.88
CA GLN A 189 11.53 22.74 -2.25
C GLN A 189 10.30 23.66 -2.29
N TRP A 190 9.33 23.43 -1.39
CA TRP A 190 8.06 24.17 -1.34
C TRP A 190 8.08 25.33 -0.35
N ASN A 191 9.17 25.93 -0.10
CA ASN A 191 9.38 27.01 0.88
C ASN A 191 8.15 27.93 1.00
N GLY A 192 7.47 27.90 2.14
CA GLY A 192 6.18 28.59 2.38
C GLY A 192 4.93 27.89 1.84
N GLY A 193 5.05 26.79 1.13
CA GLY A 193 3.94 25.93 0.64
C GLY A 193 3.34 25.01 1.72
N PRO A 194 2.72 23.89 1.30
CA PRO A 194 2.22 22.89 2.24
C PRO A 194 3.27 22.41 3.23
N VAL A 195 2.84 22.10 4.44
CA VAL A 195 3.70 21.41 5.41
C VAL A 195 3.84 19.95 5.00
N VAL A 196 5.06 19.45 4.88
CA VAL A 196 5.31 18.03 4.69
C VAL A 196 6.09 17.53 5.90
N ALA A 197 5.59 16.52 6.59
CA ALA A 197 6.21 16.00 7.80
C ALA A 197 6.20 14.48 7.82
N HIS A 198 7.29 13.89 8.33
CA HIS A 198 7.35 12.52 8.76
C HIS A 198 7.15 12.47 10.27
N VAL A 199 6.11 11.78 10.73
CA VAL A 199 5.78 11.64 12.16
C VAL A 199 6.28 10.30 12.66
N GLN A 200 7.52 10.31 13.16
CA GLN A 200 8.21 9.12 13.66
C GLN A 200 7.55 8.57 14.93
N GLU A 201 6.86 9.41 15.69
CA GLU A 201 6.16 9.06 16.93
C GLU A 201 5.06 8.00 16.69
N TYR A 202 4.54 7.90 15.48
CA TYR A 202 3.64 6.80 15.10
C TYR A 202 4.31 5.43 15.26
N TYR A 203 5.61 5.32 14.98
CA TYR A 203 6.40 4.07 15.08
C TYR A 203 6.99 3.83 16.48
N ASP A 204 6.61 4.61 17.50
CA ASP A 204 7.11 4.44 18.88
C ASP A 204 6.40 3.30 19.63
N TYR A 205 6.67 2.06 19.20
CA TYR A 205 6.18 0.85 19.86
C TYR A 205 6.64 0.74 21.31
N ALA A 206 7.78 1.32 21.67
CA ALA A 206 8.25 1.31 23.05
C ALA A 206 7.33 2.10 24.00
N SER A 207 6.75 3.21 23.55
CA SER A 207 5.75 3.95 24.31
C SER A 207 4.44 3.19 24.42
N VAL A 208 4.02 2.49 23.36
CA VAL A 208 2.84 1.64 23.38
C VAL A 208 3.03 0.49 24.39
N ALA A 209 4.16 -0.20 24.35
CA ALA A 209 4.48 -1.29 25.28
C ALA A 209 4.47 -0.81 26.75
N ARG A 210 5.09 0.34 27.03
CA ARG A 210 5.04 0.91 28.41
C ARG A 210 3.62 1.24 28.85
N TYR A 211 2.78 1.80 27.97
CA TYR A 211 1.39 2.07 28.27
C TYR A 211 0.62 0.77 28.55
N MET A 212 0.81 -0.24 27.71
CA MET A 212 0.11 -1.51 27.86
C MET A 212 0.55 -2.27 29.11
N ALA A 213 1.86 -2.22 29.46
CA ALA A 213 2.34 -2.77 30.73
C ALA A 213 1.69 -2.08 31.96
N TYR A 214 1.57 -0.76 31.91
CA TYR A 214 0.82 0.00 32.94
C TYR A 214 -0.66 -0.43 33.01
N ARG A 215 -1.25 -0.84 31.88
CA ARG A 215 -2.62 -1.36 31.80
C ARG A 215 -2.73 -2.85 32.13
N GLY A 216 -1.62 -3.49 32.57
CA GLY A 216 -1.58 -4.87 32.99
C GLY A 216 -1.38 -5.90 31.86
N LEU A 217 -0.95 -5.45 30.68
CA LEU A 217 -0.50 -6.32 29.61
C LEU A 217 1.03 -6.28 29.57
N GLU A 218 1.66 -7.15 30.34
CA GLU A 218 3.12 -7.31 30.36
C GLU A 218 3.53 -8.51 29.51
N GLU A 219 4.44 -8.27 28.59
CA GLU A 219 5.05 -9.34 27.80
C GLU A 219 6.16 -10.00 28.62
N GLY A 220 6.21 -11.35 28.56
CA GLY A 220 7.32 -12.13 29.05
C GLY A 220 8.51 -12.12 28.07
N ASP A 221 9.37 -13.11 28.20
CA ASP A 221 10.46 -13.32 27.25
C ASP A 221 9.88 -13.56 25.84
N GLY A 222 10.48 -12.92 24.84
CA GLY A 222 10.09 -13.07 23.44
C GLY A 222 10.25 -14.52 22.97
N ASP A 223 9.28 -15.04 22.24
CA ASP A 223 9.27 -16.39 21.67
C ASP A 223 10.23 -16.56 20.47
N GLY A 224 10.89 -15.47 20.06
CA GLY A 224 11.86 -15.46 18.95
C GLY A 224 11.21 -15.35 17.57
N LEU A 225 9.90 -15.12 17.49
CA LEU A 225 9.17 -14.85 16.26
C LEU A 225 9.15 -13.36 15.95
N HIS A 226 8.76 -13.01 14.73
CA HIS A 226 8.59 -11.61 14.29
C HIS A 226 7.12 -11.18 14.46
N ASP A 227 6.57 -11.48 15.61
CA ASP A 227 5.26 -11.02 16.08
C ASP A 227 5.37 -10.51 17.52
N ASP A 228 4.37 -9.82 17.99
CA ASP A 228 4.20 -9.44 19.38
C ASP A 228 2.70 -9.25 19.69
N PRO A 229 2.29 -9.24 20.98
CA PRO A 229 0.89 -9.06 21.34
C PRO A 229 0.30 -7.74 20.90
N ILE A 230 1.08 -6.65 20.90
CA ILE A 230 0.61 -5.30 20.54
C ILE A 230 0.28 -5.24 19.06
N ILE A 231 1.18 -5.69 18.19
CA ILE A 231 0.96 -5.75 16.74
C ILE A 231 -0.19 -6.68 16.41
N THR A 232 -0.22 -7.87 17.01
CA THR A 232 -1.28 -8.85 16.81
C THR A 232 -2.65 -8.29 17.20
N LEU A 233 -2.74 -7.58 18.33
CA LEU A 233 -3.99 -6.93 18.75
C LEU A 233 -4.41 -5.78 17.83
N ASN A 234 -3.47 -5.01 17.27
CA ASN A 234 -3.81 -3.99 16.25
C ASN A 234 -4.40 -4.63 15.00
N MET A 235 -3.78 -5.69 14.48
CA MET A 235 -4.31 -6.44 13.33
C MET A 235 -5.68 -7.05 13.63
N PHE A 236 -5.82 -7.62 14.83
CA PHE A 236 -7.08 -8.22 15.30
C PHE A 236 -8.22 -7.19 15.37
N ALA A 237 -7.93 -5.94 15.70
CA ALA A 237 -8.91 -4.86 15.72
C ALA A 237 -9.45 -4.53 14.33
N ASP A 238 -8.62 -4.70 13.31
CA ASP A 238 -8.97 -4.49 11.90
C ASP A 238 -9.67 -5.72 11.32
N ASP A 239 -8.95 -6.84 11.26
CA ASP A 239 -9.45 -8.11 10.75
C ASP A 239 -8.89 -9.31 11.54
N PRO A 240 -9.73 -10.03 12.31
CA PRO A 240 -9.29 -11.21 13.05
C PRO A 240 -8.71 -12.34 12.18
N SER A 241 -9.06 -12.42 10.89
CA SER A 241 -8.52 -13.43 9.99
C SER A 241 -7.03 -13.20 9.69
N SER A 242 -6.57 -11.95 9.70
CA SER A 242 -5.19 -11.54 9.44
C SER A 242 -4.18 -12.12 10.46
N VAL A 243 -4.66 -12.48 11.65
CA VAL A 243 -3.88 -13.11 12.73
C VAL A 243 -4.24 -14.58 12.93
N ARG A 244 -4.97 -15.20 12.00
CA ARG A 244 -5.42 -16.60 12.05
C ARG A 244 -6.14 -16.93 13.37
N TYR A 245 -6.89 -15.98 13.93
CA TYR A 245 -7.39 -16.01 15.31
C TYR A 245 -8.13 -17.31 15.67
N ASP A 246 -9.18 -17.66 14.90
CA ASP A 246 -10.00 -18.81 15.22
C ASP A 246 -9.21 -20.13 15.12
N ALA A 247 -8.33 -20.26 14.12
CA ALA A 247 -7.47 -21.43 13.96
C ALA A 247 -6.44 -21.55 15.09
N ARG A 248 -5.85 -20.42 15.54
CA ARG A 248 -4.92 -20.39 16.68
C ARG A 248 -5.60 -20.78 17.98
N VAL A 249 -6.79 -20.23 18.25
CA VAL A 249 -7.57 -20.58 19.45
C VAL A 249 -7.92 -22.07 19.45
N ALA A 250 -8.42 -22.60 18.33
CA ALA A 250 -8.78 -23.99 18.19
C ALA A 250 -7.58 -24.95 18.39
N ALA A 251 -6.39 -24.53 17.96
CA ALA A 251 -5.15 -25.28 18.12
C ALA A 251 -4.47 -25.10 19.51
N GLY A 252 -4.98 -24.23 20.38
CA GLY A 252 -4.35 -23.89 21.66
C GLY A 252 -3.08 -23.05 21.53
N LEU A 253 -2.91 -22.32 20.41
CA LEU A 253 -1.72 -21.54 20.03
C LEU A 253 -1.92 -20.04 20.14
N ALA A 254 -2.98 -19.59 20.84
CA ALA A 254 -3.32 -18.17 20.96
C ALA A 254 -2.61 -17.48 22.14
N THR A 255 -1.32 -17.80 22.37
CA THR A 255 -0.47 -17.13 23.37
C THR A 255 0.78 -16.60 22.66
N ILE A 256 1.15 -15.35 22.90
CA ILE A 256 2.33 -14.68 22.35
C ILE A 256 3.11 -14.07 23.52
N ASN A 257 4.40 -14.38 23.65
CA ASN A 257 5.27 -13.82 24.70
C ASN A 257 4.65 -13.92 26.11
N GLY A 258 3.91 -15.01 26.40
CA GLY A 258 3.21 -15.21 27.67
C GLY A 258 1.83 -14.54 27.77
N VAL A 259 1.43 -13.72 26.79
CA VAL A 259 0.11 -13.07 26.77
C VAL A 259 -0.90 -13.94 26.03
N SER A 260 -1.97 -14.35 26.71
CA SER A 260 -3.07 -15.11 26.11
C SER A 260 -4.03 -14.17 25.36
N LEU A 261 -4.31 -14.50 24.10
CA LEU A 261 -5.30 -13.84 23.26
C LEU A 261 -6.58 -14.67 23.08
N ALA A 262 -6.71 -15.80 23.80
CA ALA A 262 -7.82 -16.75 23.62
C ALA A 262 -9.20 -16.17 23.96
N ASP A 263 -9.27 -15.20 24.86
CA ASP A 263 -10.50 -14.48 25.17
C ASP A 263 -10.72 -13.37 24.12
N ARG A 264 -11.65 -13.61 23.19
CA ARG A 264 -11.95 -12.69 22.07
C ARG A 264 -12.43 -11.32 22.55
N VAL A 265 -13.27 -11.26 23.57
CA VAL A 265 -13.85 -10.00 24.08
C VAL A 265 -12.74 -9.17 24.72
N HIS A 266 -11.98 -9.77 25.60
CA HIS A 266 -10.86 -9.10 26.26
C HIS A 266 -9.77 -8.67 25.26
N SER A 267 -9.44 -9.52 24.28
CA SER A 267 -8.50 -9.17 23.21
C SER A 267 -8.97 -7.97 22.40
N LEU A 268 -10.26 -7.89 22.06
CA LEU A 268 -10.81 -6.75 21.32
C LEU A 268 -10.83 -5.44 22.17
N GLU A 269 -11.08 -5.54 23.46
CA GLU A 269 -10.99 -4.40 24.37
C GLU A 269 -9.56 -3.85 24.42
N ARG A 270 -8.57 -4.74 24.58
CA ARG A 270 -7.14 -4.38 24.57
C ARG A 270 -6.71 -3.78 23.23
N ALA A 271 -7.17 -4.36 22.12
CA ALA A 271 -6.93 -3.85 20.78
C ALA A 271 -7.40 -2.39 20.62
N ARG A 272 -8.62 -2.10 21.09
CA ARG A 272 -9.17 -0.73 21.06
C ARG A 272 -8.39 0.24 21.95
N GLU A 273 -7.92 -0.21 23.12
CA GLU A 273 -7.05 0.61 23.99
C GLU A 273 -5.74 0.97 23.30
N ILE A 274 -5.11 0.02 22.61
CA ILE A 274 -3.87 0.25 21.85
C ILE A 274 -4.10 1.27 20.74
N VAL A 275 -5.15 1.09 19.93
CA VAL A 275 -5.48 2.01 18.83
C VAL A 275 -5.76 3.41 19.38
N ALA A 276 -6.53 3.53 20.45
CA ALA A 276 -6.83 4.83 21.07
C ALA A 276 -5.57 5.52 21.60
N PHE A 277 -4.66 4.77 22.24
CA PHE A 277 -3.38 5.33 22.71
C PHE A 277 -2.51 5.80 21.54
N ARG A 278 -2.33 4.96 20.51
CA ARG A 278 -1.55 5.31 19.31
C ARG A 278 -2.13 6.53 18.61
N ALA A 279 -3.46 6.60 18.45
CA ALA A 279 -4.12 7.75 17.86
C ALA A 279 -3.86 9.03 18.64
N ASN A 280 -3.97 9.01 19.96
CA ASN A 280 -3.68 10.18 20.81
C ASN A 280 -2.23 10.64 20.63
N HIS A 281 -1.28 9.72 20.78
CA HIS A 281 0.15 10.00 20.70
C HIS A 281 0.54 10.57 19.34
N THR A 282 -0.01 10.00 18.26
CA THR A 282 0.28 10.45 16.89
C THR A 282 -0.37 11.80 16.57
N VAL A 283 -1.60 12.05 17.04
CA VAL A 283 -2.27 13.34 16.84
C VAL A 283 -1.50 14.49 17.49
N ASP A 284 -0.99 14.29 18.71
CA ASP A 284 -0.15 15.28 19.38
C ASP A 284 1.11 15.59 18.56
N ALA A 285 1.77 14.56 18.03
CA ALA A 285 2.94 14.71 17.18
C ALA A 285 2.62 15.39 15.83
N ILE A 286 1.49 15.06 15.19
CA ILE A 286 1.03 15.72 13.96
C ILE A 286 0.79 17.21 14.21
N ASN A 287 0.09 17.56 15.29
CA ASN A 287 -0.18 18.96 15.64
C ASN A 287 1.11 19.72 15.90
N ALA A 288 2.08 19.12 16.59
CA ALA A 288 3.41 19.69 16.79
C ALA A 288 4.15 19.87 15.45
N ALA A 289 4.13 18.86 14.57
CA ALA A 289 4.77 18.94 13.26
C ALA A 289 4.17 20.06 12.40
N ILE A 290 2.86 20.22 12.39
CA ILE A 290 2.17 21.31 11.68
C ILE A 290 2.57 22.66 12.26
N ALA A 291 2.54 22.83 13.59
CA ALA A 291 2.91 24.07 14.27
C ALA A 291 4.37 24.49 13.97
N HIS A 292 5.27 23.55 13.89
CA HIS A 292 6.69 23.77 13.58
C HIS A 292 7.04 23.65 12.08
N ARG A 293 6.03 23.59 11.20
CA ARG A 293 6.19 23.51 9.74
C ARG A 293 7.10 22.36 9.28
N GLY A 294 6.87 21.17 9.83
CA GLY A 294 7.59 19.96 9.45
C GLY A 294 8.98 19.80 10.11
N THR A 295 9.51 20.83 10.76
CA THR A 295 10.80 20.76 11.47
C THR A 295 10.60 20.41 12.94
N LEU A 296 10.34 19.13 13.23
CA LEU A 296 10.39 18.66 14.60
C LEU A 296 11.86 18.58 15.05
N PRO A 297 12.18 19.04 16.29
CA PRO A 297 13.48 18.74 16.85
C PRO A 297 13.67 17.22 16.90
N ALA A 298 14.83 16.73 16.43
CA ALA A 298 15.12 15.31 16.52
C ALA A 298 14.90 14.83 17.97
N PRO A 299 14.17 13.74 18.19
CA PRO A 299 14.01 13.21 19.54
C PRO A 299 15.41 12.98 20.14
N PRO A 300 15.59 13.25 21.43
CA PRO A 300 16.89 13.06 22.08
C PRO A 300 17.34 11.62 21.82
N ARG A 301 18.49 11.46 21.14
CA ARG A 301 19.05 10.12 20.95
C ARG A 301 19.16 9.47 22.35
N PRO A 302 18.59 8.27 22.54
CA PRO A 302 18.78 7.58 23.80
C PRO A 302 20.26 7.53 24.07
N ALA A 303 20.66 7.98 25.28
CA ALA A 303 22.07 7.99 25.69
C ALA A 303 22.61 6.58 25.44
N ARG A 304 23.64 6.45 24.60
CA ARG A 304 24.31 5.17 24.36
C ARG A 304 24.97 4.75 25.70
N THR A 305 24.16 4.07 26.53
CA THR A 305 24.69 3.43 27.73
C THR A 305 25.53 2.24 27.28
N GLY A 306 26.86 2.42 27.42
CA GLY A 306 27.83 1.37 27.27
C GLY A 306 28.51 1.30 25.91
N GLY A 307 29.79 1.70 25.86
CA GLY A 307 30.76 1.40 24.80
C GLY A 307 31.20 -0.06 24.80
N GLY A 308 30.24 -0.98 24.88
CA GLY A 308 30.50 -2.39 24.60
C GLY A 308 30.74 -2.55 23.10
N GLN A 309 31.93 -3.07 22.73
CA GLN A 309 32.18 -3.53 21.36
C GLN A 309 30.96 -4.38 20.93
N ARG A 310 30.22 -3.93 19.90
CA ARG A 310 29.22 -4.78 19.27
C ARG A 310 29.95 -6.05 18.81
N ARG A 311 29.88 -7.13 19.59
CA ARG A 311 30.22 -8.45 19.04
C ARG A 311 29.44 -8.55 17.72
N ALA A 312 30.15 -8.86 16.64
CA ALA A 312 29.53 -9.12 15.36
C ALA A 312 28.40 -10.13 15.61
N ARG A 313 27.16 -9.76 15.32
CA ARG A 313 26.05 -10.72 15.39
C ARG A 313 26.45 -11.89 14.49
N PRO A 314 26.41 -13.13 14.97
CA PRO A 314 26.64 -14.27 14.10
C PRO A 314 25.70 -14.18 12.91
N ALA A 315 26.17 -14.60 11.74
CA ALA A 315 25.33 -14.68 10.56
C ALA A 315 24.06 -15.50 10.91
N PRO A 316 22.88 -15.08 10.46
CA PRO A 316 21.66 -15.83 10.70
C PRO A 316 21.79 -17.26 10.14
N ASP A 317 21.06 -18.22 10.75
CA ASP A 317 20.99 -19.57 10.21
C ASP A 317 20.52 -19.51 8.74
N PRO A 318 21.18 -20.20 7.82
CA PRO A 318 20.81 -20.15 6.38
C PRO A 318 19.37 -20.62 6.11
N ARG A 319 18.75 -21.39 7.00
CA ARG A 319 17.35 -21.81 6.89
C ARG A 319 16.36 -20.74 7.35
N THR A 320 16.84 -19.62 7.89
CA THR A 320 15.96 -18.58 8.45
C THR A 320 15.14 -17.89 7.35
N MET A 321 13.82 -17.97 7.50
CA MET A 321 12.83 -17.36 6.59
C MET A 321 11.67 -16.63 7.32
N GLY A 322 11.47 -16.82 8.62
CA GLY A 322 10.28 -16.36 9.32
C GLY A 322 10.29 -14.92 9.83
N GLY A 323 11.34 -14.15 9.55
CA GLY A 323 11.52 -12.80 10.10
C GLY A 323 12.37 -12.76 11.35
N GLY A 324 12.34 -13.80 12.21
CA GLY A 324 13.25 -14.04 13.32
C GLY A 324 14.39 -15.00 12.94
N ASP A 325 15.26 -15.35 13.91
CA ASP A 325 16.33 -16.34 13.66
C ASP A 325 15.80 -17.77 13.92
N CYS A 326 16.05 -18.68 12.98
CA CYS A 326 15.70 -20.10 13.07
C CYS A 326 16.20 -20.77 14.35
N ARG A 327 17.35 -20.35 14.86
CA ARG A 327 17.92 -20.86 16.12
C ARG A 327 17.15 -20.40 17.36
N ALA A 328 16.43 -19.30 17.28
CA ALA A 328 15.61 -18.79 18.36
C ALA A 328 14.25 -19.49 18.42
N ASN A 329 13.65 -19.74 17.24
CA ASN A 329 12.38 -20.44 17.14
C ASN A 329 12.30 -21.24 15.84
N ALA A 330 11.90 -22.51 15.94
CA ALA A 330 11.81 -23.42 14.79
C ALA A 330 10.84 -22.90 13.70
N TYR A 331 9.80 -22.15 14.07
CA TYR A 331 8.87 -21.57 13.10
C TYR A 331 9.47 -20.45 12.23
N ASN A 332 10.73 -20.08 12.46
CA ASN A 332 11.48 -19.24 11.53
C ASN A 332 12.26 -20.08 10.48
N CYS A 333 12.26 -21.40 10.60
CA CYS A 333 13.04 -22.25 9.70
C CYS A 333 12.23 -22.65 8.46
N SER A 334 12.88 -22.67 7.31
CA SER A 334 12.29 -23.05 6.02
C SER A 334 11.75 -24.47 5.98
N ASP A 335 12.30 -25.37 6.80
CA ASP A 335 11.98 -26.79 6.87
C ASP A 335 10.95 -27.16 7.96
N THR A 336 10.48 -26.20 8.74
CA THR A 336 9.45 -26.45 9.77
C THR A 336 8.05 -26.51 9.12
N PRO A 337 7.25 -27.55 9.46
CA PRO A 337 5.87 -27.64 8.98
C PRO A 337 5.02 -26.44 9.42
N ASN A 338 4.08 -26.03 8.58
CA ASN A 338 3.11 -25.01 8.95
C ASN A 338 2.21 -25.56 10.09
N PRO A 339 2.12 -24.87 11.23
CA PRO A 339 1.35 -25.35 12.39
C PRO A 339 -0.17 -25.21 12.24
N LEU A 340 -0.62 -24.45 11.24
CA LEU A 340 -2.04 -24.23 10.95
C LEU A 340 -2.38 -24.68 9.52
N PRO A 341 -3.64 -25.04 9.25
CA PRO A 341 -4.11 -25.21 7.89
C PRO A 341 -3.87 -23.94 7.06
N ALA A 342 -3.59 -24.06 5.77
CA ALA A 342 -3.43 -22.91 4.88
C ALA A 342 -4.67 -22.00 4.92
N ALA A 343 -4.47 -20.69 4.78
CA ALA A 343 -5.56 -19.73 4.64
C ALA A 343 -6.32 -19.97 3.33
N ASP A 344 -7.66 -19.89 3.37
CA ASP A 344 -8.49 -19.93 2.16
C ASP A 344 -8.47 -18.56 1.48
N THR A 345 -7.34 -18.22 0.89
CA THR A 345 -7.17 -16.98 0.13
C THR A 345 -6.23 -17.21 -1.05
N VAL A 346 -6.35 -16.34 -2.04
CA VAL A 346 -5.39 -16.23 -3.14
C VAL A 346 -4.57 -14.93 -3.05
N TRP A 347 -4.80 -14.13 -2.02
CA TRP A 347 -4.11 -12.85 -1.81
C TRP A 347 -2.86 -13.03 -0.97
N LEU A 348 -1.72 -12.65 -1.54
CA LEU A 348 -0.42 -12.78 -0.91
C LEU A 348 -0.35 -12.02 0.42
N GLU A 349 -0.97 -10.85 0.50
CA GLU A 349 -1.01 -10.03 1.72
C GLU A 349 -1.82 -10.65 2.87
N GLU A 350 -2.68 -11.64 2.60
CA GLU A 350 -3.50 -12.35 3.58
C GLU A 350 -2.87 -13.69 4.01
N MET A 351 -1.83 -14.15 3.31
CA MET A 351 -1.11 -15.39 3.61
C MET A 351 -0.02 -15.14 4.65
N THR A 352 0.26 -16.14 5.48
CA THR A 352 1.52 -16.17 6.24
C THR A 352 2.68 -16.52 5.29
N TRP A 353 3.93 -16.24 5.68
CA TRP A 353 5.08 -16.65 4.87
C TRP A 353 5.14 -18.17 4.64
N MET A 354 4.65 -18.97 5.61
CA MET A 354 4.57 -20.42 5.49
C MET A 354 3.52 -20.84 4.48
N ASP A 355 2.36 -20.18 4.45
CA ASP A 355 1.33 -20.44 3.43
C ASP A 355 1.87 -20.17 2.03
N VAL A 356 2.64 -19.10 1.85
CA VAL A 356 3.26 -18.77 0.53
C VAL A 356 4.32 -19.79 0.16
N ARG A 357 5.19 -20.20 1.09
CA ARG A 357 6.18 -21.25 0.88
C ARG A 357 5.51 -22.57 0.43
N ASP A 358 4.49 -22.98 1.16
CA ASP A 358 3.80 -24.25 0.90
C ASP A 358 2.98 -24.19 -0.40
N ALA A 359 2.40 -23.05 -0.73
CA ALA A 359 1.72 -22.83 -2.00
C ALA A 359 2.68 -22.90 -3.21
N LEU A 360 3.86 -22.30 -3.11
CA LEU A 360 4.91 -22.41 -4.12
C LEU A 360 5.38 -23.87 -4.29
N ALA A 361 5.61 -24.59 -3.17
CA ALA A 361 5.96 -25.99 -3.19
C ALA A 361 4.86 -26.88 -3.79
N ALA A 362 3.59 -26.49 -3.66
CA ALA A 362 2.45 -27.15 -4.30
C ALA A 362 2.24 -26.78 -5.76
N GLY A 363 3.11 -25.94 -6.36
CA GLY A 363 3.06 -25.56 -7.79
C GLY A 363 2.28 -24.29 -8.08
N LYS A 364 1.90 -23.47 -7.09
CA LYS A 364 1.33 -22.15 -7.33
C LYS A 364 2.43 -21.15 -7.69
N THR A 365 2.91 -21.21 -8.92
CA THR A 365 4.06 -20.42 -9.40
C THR A 365 3.69 -19.26 -10.31
N THR A 366 2.42 -18.96 -10.47
CA THR A 366 1.92 -17.79 -11.21
C THR A 366 1.61 -16.66 -10.22
N ALA A 367 2.20 -15.50 -10.41
CA ALA A 367 1.86 -14.29 -9.68
C ALA A 367 1.07 -13.33 -10.57
N ILE A 368 -0.04 -12.82 -10.10
CA ILE A 368 -0.83 -11.79 -10.76
C ILE A 368 -0.59 -10.47 -10.02
N ILE A 369 -0.16 -9.45 -10.74
CA ILE A 369 0.04 -8.09 -10.21
C ILE A 369 -1.10 -7.20 -10.73
N PRO A 370 -2.12 -6.93 -9.90
CA PRO A 370 -3.23 -6.06 -10.30
C PRO A 370 -2.87 -4.58 -10.11
N THR A 371 -3.12 -3.76 -11.14
CA THR A 371 -2.88 -2.31 -11.14
C THR A 371 -4.20 -1.55 -11.26
N GLY A 372 -4.59 -0.89 -10.19
CA GLY A 372 -5.86 -0.16 -10.04
C GLY A 372 -5.79 1.28 -10.48
N GLY A 373 -6.07 2.18 -9.55
CA GLY A 373 -6.00 3.63 -9.72
C GLY A 373 -6.96 4.41 -8.82
N ILE A 374 -6.64 5.66 -8.61
CA ILE A 374 -7.42 6.62 -7.81
C ILE A 374 -7.79 7.79 -8.72
N GLU A 375 -9.03 7.81 -9.21
CA GLU A 375 -9.48 8.78 -10.21
C GLU A 375 -10.95 9.21 -9.97
N PRO A 376 -11.42 10.32 -10.59
CA PRO A 376 -12.81 10.72 -10.51
C PRO A 376 -13.71 9.82 -11.37
N ASN A 377 -14.81 9.35 -10.80
CA ASN A 377 -15.75 8.44 -11.43
C ASN A 377 -17.20 8.96 -11.39
N GLY A 378 -17.38 10.26 -11.62
CA GLY A 378 -18.67 10.92 -11.44
C GLY A 378 -19.06 11.01 -9.95
N PRO A 379 -20.33 11.31 -9.65
CA PRO A 379 -20.79 11.53 -8.28
C PRO A 379 -21.21 10.26 -7.54
N TRP A 380 -21.21 9.10 -8.19
CA TRP A 380 -21.81 7.87 -7.67
C TRP A 380 -20.79 6.81 -7.29
N LEU A 381 -19.62 6.83 -7.89
CA LEU A 381 -18.57 5.86 -7.65
C LEU A 381 -17.40 6.51 -6.93
N VAL A 382 -16.84 5.77 -6.00
CA VAL A 382 -15.67 6.18 -5.22
C VAL A 382 -14.44 6.31 -6.10
N THR A 383 -13.47 7.12 -5.65
CA THR A 383 -12.23 7.34 -6.42
C THR A 383 -11.42 6.06 -6.60
N GLY A 384 -11.48 5.13 -5.65
CA GLY A 384 -10.80 3.83 -5.69
C GLY A 384 -11.53 2.74 -6.50
N LYS A 385 -12.48 3.07 -7.37
CA LYS A 385 -13.30 2.12 -8.16
C LYS A 385 -12.48 0.96 -8.73
N HIS A 386 -11.34 1.25 -9.36
CA HIS A 386 -10.51 0.24 -10.02
C HIS A 386 -9.94 -0.79 -9.05
N ASN A 387 -9.66 -0.38 -7.80
CA ASN A 387 -9.14 -1.27 -6.79
C ASN A 387 -10.17 -2.34 -6.40
N TYR A 388 -11.44 -1.94 -6.24
CA TYR A 388 -12.54 -2.87 -5.96
C TYR A 388 -12.78 -3.85 -7.11
N VAL A 389 -12.76 -3.35 -8.35
CA VAL A 389 -12.91 -4.19 -9.56
C VAL A 389 -11.80 -5.24 -9.62
N LEU A 390 -10.56 -4.83 -9.39
CA LEU A 390 -9.42 -5.75 -9.44
C LEU A 390 -9.38 -6.71 -8.27
N ARG A 391 -9.83 -6.28 -7.08
CA ARG A 391 -9.94 -7.17 -5.92
C ARG A 391 -10.84 -8.37 -6.25
N ALA A 392 -12.01 -8.13 -6.82
CA ALA A 392 -12.93 -9.18 -7.19
C ALA A 392 -12.43 -10.03 -8.38
N ASN A 393 -11.91 -9.38 -9.43
CA ASN A 393 -11.49 -10.09 -10.64
C ASN A 393 -10.21 -10.90 -10.45
N CYS A 394 -9.20 -10.37 -9.72
CA CYS A 394 -7.96 -11.13 -9.46
C CYS A 394 -8.25 -12.38 -8.62
N ASP A 395 -9.12 -12.27 -7.61
CA ASP A 395 -9.56 -13.44 -6.81
C ASP A 395 -10.16 -14.52 -7.70
N ALA A 396 -11.14 -14.14 -8.53
CA ALA A 396 -11.81 -15.07 -9.44
C ALA A 396 -10.83 -15.71 -10.44
N ILE A 397 -9.95 -14.91 -11.06
CA ILE A 397 -8.95 -15.39 -12.02
C ILE A 397 -7.95 -16.36 -11.34
N ALA A 398 -7.44 -16.00 -10.18
CA ALA A 398 -6.47 -16.83 -9.48
C ALA A 398 -7.06 -18.16 -9.00
N ARG A 399 -8.31 -18.16 -8.55
CA ARG A 399 -9.06 -19.38 -8.18
C ARG A 399 -9.34 -20.27 -9.40
N ASP A 400 -9.74 -19.70 -10.54
CA ASP A 400 -10.01 -20.44 -11.78
C ASP A 400 -8.73 -21.06 -12.36
N LEU A 401 -7.61 -20.32 -12.34
CA LEU A 401 -6.29 -20.84 -12.76
C LEU A 401 -5.78 -21.95 -11.82
N GLY A 402 -6.11 -21.92 -10.55
CA GLY A 402 -5.72 -22.89 -9.54
C GLY A 402 -4.25 -22.88 -9.13
N ASN A 403 -3.36 -22.32 -9.95
CA ASN A 403 -1.90 -22.21 -9.71
C ASN A 403 -1.41 -20.78 -9.52
N ALA A 404 -2.31 -19.82 -9.26
CA ALA A 404 -1.99 -18.41 -9.18
C ALA A 404 -2.20 -17.83 -7.77
N ILE A 405 -1.43 -16.76 -7.47
CA ILE A 405 -1.52 -15.92 -6.27
C ILE A 405 -1.57 -14.47 -6.73
N CYS A 406 -2.49 -13.68 -6.15
CA CYS A 406 -2.58 -12.25 -6.38
C CYS A 406 -1.63 -11.48 -5.44
N ALA A 407 -0.77 -10.65 -5.99
CA ALA A 407 -0.08 -9.60 -5.24
C ALA A 407 -1.10 -8.57 -4.74
N PRO A 408 -0.77 -7.72 -3.74
CA PRO A 408 -1.62 -6.60 -3.35
C PRO A 408 -1.99 -5.73 -4.55
N VAL A 409 -3.21 -5.19 -4.57
CA VAL A 409 -3.61 -4.24 -5.61
C VAL A 409 -2.67 -3.04 -5.54
N MET A 410 -2.04 -2.71 -6.66
CA MET A 410 -1.25 -1.51 -6.81
C MET A 410 -2.18 -0.33 -7.09
N GLU A 411 -2.51 0.42 -6.06
CA GLU A 411 -3.56 1.46 -6.07
C GLU A 411 -3.08 2.78 -6.66
N LEU A 412 -1.76 3.01 -6.68
CA LEU A 412 -1.13 4.22 -7.19
C LEU A 412 -0.54 3.97 -8.57
N VAL A 413 -1.07 4.65 -9.57
CA VAL A 413 -0.75 4.46 -11.00
C VAL A 413 -0.78 5.82 -11.73
N PRO A 414 -0.38 5.91 -13.02
CA PRO A 414 -0.51 7.15 -13.78
C PRO A 414 -1.96 7.48 -14.12
N GLU A 415 -2.54 8.49 -13.46
CA GLU A 415 -3.89 9.01 -13.72
C GLU A 415 -3.89 10.36 -14.45
N GLY A 416 -2.72 10.88 -14.74
CA GLY A 416 -2.54 12.13 -15.44
C GLY A 416 -1.28 12.86 -15.02
N ARG A 417 -0.99 13.96 -15.73
CA ARG A 417 0.16 14.81 -15.40
C ARG A 417 -0.11 15.52 -14.08
N ILE A 418 0.84 15.42 -13.14
CA ILE A 418 0.71 15.97 -11.80
C ILE A 418 0.85 17.50 -11.82
N GLU A 419 1.88 18.05 -12.48
CA GLU A 419 2.16 19.49 -12.47
C GLU A 419 2.60 19.97 -13.87
N PRO A 420 1.90 20.95 -14.52
CA PRO A 420 0.57 21.39 -14.17
C PRO A 420 -0.47 20.25 -14.32
N PRO A 421 -1.56 20.23 -13.52
CA PRO A 421 -2.52 19.14 -13.53
C PRO A 421 -3.13 18.90 -14.92
N GLY A 422 -3.14 17.62 -15.34
CA GLY A 422 -3.73 17.19 -16.60
C GLY A 422 -4.43 15.85 -16.47
N GLY A 423 -5.34 15.51 -17.37
CA GLY A 423 -6.14 14.29 -17.25
C GLY A 423 -6.99 14.29 -15.99
N HIS A 424 -7.07 13.15 -15.29
CA HIS A 424 -7.83 13.00 -14.05
C HIS A 424 -7.27 13.83 -12.89
N MET A 425 -5.98 14.20 -12.94
CA MET A 425 -5.35 15.07 -11.94
C MET A 425 -5.96 16.48 -11.83
N ARG A 426 -6.89 16.86 -12.71
CA ARG A 426 -7.69 18.09 -12.54
C ARG A 426 -8.77 17.96 -11.47
N SER A 427 -9.08 16.75 -11.04
CA SER A 427 -10.16 16.46 -10.10
C SER A 427 -9.61 16.18 -8.71
N PRO A 428 -10.18 16.81 -7.65
CA PRO A 428 -9.80 16.49 -6.28
C PRO A 428 -9.96 15.01 -5.97
N GLY A 429 -9.04 14.47 -5.18
CA GLY A 429 -9.02 13.05 -4.80
C GLY A 429 -8.27 12.13 -5.75
N THR A 430 -7.84 12.62 -6.91
CA THR A 430 -6.98 11.83 -7.80
C THR A 430 -5.56 11.76 -7.22
N LEU A 431 -4.98 10.57 -7.22
CA LEU A 431 -3.55 10.38 -6.93
C LEU A 431 -2.88 9.79 -8.17
N SER A 432 -1.76 10.36 -8.57
CA SER A 432 -1.07 9.92 -9.78
C SER A 432 0.42 9.69 -9.52
N LEU A 433 0.97 8.66 -10.14
CA LEU A 433 2.40 8.49 -10.29
C LEU A 433 2.86 9.00 -11.65
N ARG A 434 4.11 9.42 -11.74
CA ARG A 434 4.78 9.58 -13.03
C ARG A 434 4.99 8.21 -13.67
N GLN A 435 5.04 8.17 -14.99
CA GLN A 435 5.21 6.94 -15.75
C GLN A 435 6.47 6.16 -15.31
N GLU A 436 7.59 6.86 -15.16
CA GLU A 436 8.86 6.27 -14.73
C GLU A 436 8.80 5.72 -13.31
N THR A 437 8.06 6.36 -12.39
CA THR A 437 7.84 5.86 -11.03
C THR A 437 7.02 4.57 -11.07
N PHE A 438 5.94 4.56 -11.83
CA PHE A 438 5.08 3.39 -11.99
C PHE A 438 5.85 2.19 -12.56
N GLU A 439 6.61 2.38 -13.63
CA GLU A 439 7.44 1.34 -14.25
C GLU A 439 8.53 0.81 -13.29
N ALA A 440 9.12 1.70 -12.47
CA ALA A 440 10.08 1.29 -11.45
C ALA A 440 9.42 0.40 -10.37
N VAL A 441 8.22 0.76 -9.90
CA VAL A 441 7.48 -0.04 -8.92
C VAL A 441 7.11 -1.40 -9.50
N LEU A 442 6.54 -1.45 -10.71
CA LEU A 442 6.21 -2.72 -11.38
C LEU A 442 7.45 -3.62 -11.53
N THR A 443 8.59 -3.03 -11.89
CA THR A 443 9.85 -3.75 -12.03
C THR A 443 10.30 -4.35 -10.70
N ASP A 444 10.28 -3.57 -9.62
CA ASP A 444 10.72 -4.01 -8.30
C ASP A 444 9.80 -5.11 -7.74
N VAL A 445 8.47 -4.97 -7.90
CA VAL A 445 7.48 -5.97 -7.49
C VAL A 445 7.67 -7.28 -8.26
N ALA A 446 7.82 -7.21 -9.58
CA ALA A 446 8.03 -8.39 -10.40
C ALA A 446 9.35 -9.11 -10.05
N HIS A 447 10.43 -8.35 -9.78
CA HIS A 447 11.68 -8.92 -9.29
C HIS A 447 11.53 -9.60 -7.93
N SER A 448 10.82 -8.97 -6.99
CA SER A 448 10.56 -9.55 -5.67
C SER A 448 9.84 -10.89 -5.78
N LEU A 449 8.85 -10.99 -6.63
CA LEU A 449 8.12 -12.24 -6.88
C LEU A 449 9.00 -13.30 -7.56
N LYS A 450 9.80 -12.89 -8.55
CA LYS A 450 10.74 -13.81 -9.24
C LYS A 450 11.74 -14.43 -8.28
N VAL A 451 12.38 -13.66 -7.40
CA VAL A 451 13.38 -14.19 -6.45
C VAL A 451 12.78 -15.16 -5.44
N HIS A 452 11.46 -15.12 -5.22
CA HIS A 452 10.74 -16.07 -4.39
C HIS A 452 10.29 -17.34 -5.10
N GLY A 453 10.54 -17.45 -6.42
CA GLY A 453 10.27 -18.67 -7.19
C GLY A 453 8.99 -18.63 -8.03
N PHE A 454 8.35 -17.48 -8.17
CA PHE A 454 7.30 -17.32 -9.19
C PHE A 454 7.92 -17.33 -10.58
N THR A 455 7.44 -18.22 -11.45
CA THR A 455 7.93 -18.41 -12.81
C THR A 455 7.09 -17.71 -13.88
N HIS A 456 5.84 -17.41 -13.58
CA HIS A 456 4.95 -16.64 -14.43
C HIS A 456 4.49 -15.40 -13.67
N ILE A 457 4.73 -14.21 -14.24
CA ILE A 457 4.35 -12.93 -13.63
C ILE A 457 3.46 -12.19 -14.62
N ILE A 458 2.20 -11.98 -14.24
CA ILE A 458 1.15 -11.44 -15.10
C ILE A 458 0.70 -10.09 -14.55
N PHE A 459 0.77 -9.05 -15.36
CA PHE A 459 0.17 -7.75 -15.06
C PHE A 459 -1.28 -7.71 -15.55
N ILE A 460 -2.20 -7.31 -14.69
CA ILE A 460 -3.57 -6.97 -15.08
C ILE A 460 -3.89 -5.54 -14.64
N GLY A 461 -4.62 -4.80 -15.46
CA GLY A 461 -4.95 -3.39 -15.17
C GLY A 461 -6.37 -3.05 -15.57
N ASP A 462 -7.04 -2.23 -14.77
CA ASP A 462 -8.42 -1.78 -15.01
C ASP A 462 -8.49 -0.31 -15.47
N SER A 463 -7.43 0.49 -15.30
CA SER A 463 -7.31 1.86 -15.85
C SER A 463 -6.53 1.88 -17.16
N GLY A 464 -7.01 2.70 -18.12
CA GLY A 464 -6.34 2.84 -19.43
C GLY A 464 -4.94 3.45 -19.34
N GLY A 465 -4.65 4.24 -18.30
CA GLY A 465 -3.33 4.84 -18.03
C GLY A 465 -2.24 3.82 -17.69
N ASN A 466 -2.62 2.64 -17.20
CA ASN A 466 -1.69 1.60 -16.75
C ASN A 466 -1.04 0.83 -17.91
N ARG A 467 -1.73 0.78 -19.05
CA ARG A 467 -1.41 -0.13 -20.15
C ARG A 467 0.02 0.02 -20.65
N SER A 468 0.45 1.23 -20.97
CA SER A 468 1.79 1.44 -21.55
C SER A 468 2.91 1.05 -20.58
N GLY A 469 2.78 1.38 -19.30
CA GLY A 469 3.78 1.00 -18.29
C GLY A 469 3.85 -0.50 -18.08
N MET A 470 2.72 -1.18 -18.00
CA MET A 470 2.68 -2.64 -17.91
C MET A 470 3.33 -3.31 -19.14
N GLU A 471 2.99 -2.86 -20.36
CA GLU A 471 3.57 -3.38 -21.62
C GLU A 471 5.08 -3.15 -21.69
N ASN A 472 5.55 -1.95 -21.32
CA ASN A 472 6.98 -1.63 -21.29
C ASN A 472 7.76 -2.53 -20.33
N VAL A 473 7.27 -2.66 -19.10
CA VAL A 473 7.92 -3.47 -18.06
C VAL A 473 7.88 -4.95 -18.42
N ALA A 474 6.73 -5.48 -18.86
CA ALA A 474 6.59 -6.87 -19.28
C ALA A 474 7.58 -7.20 -20.41
N THR A 475 7.67 -6.34 -21.43
CA THR A 475 8.61 -6.51 -22.54
C THR A 475 10.07 -6.51 -22.06
N ALA A 476 10.45 -5.53 -21.24
CA ALA A 476 11.81 -5.39 -20.74
C ALA A 476 12.24 -6.59 -19.87
N LEU A 477 11.34 -7.04 -18.98
CA LEU A 477 11.61 -8.15 -18.07
C LEU A 477 11.61 -9.50 -18.79
N SER A 478 10.74 -9.73 -19.78
CA SER A 478 10.75 -10.94 -20.61
C SER A 478 12.06 -11.11 -21.36
N VAL A 479 12.63 -10.01 -21.88
CA VAL A 479 13.96 -10.04 -22.50
C VAL A 479 15.07 -10.33 -21.48
N ARG A 480 15.00 -9.66 -20.31
CA ARG A 480 16.01 -9.80 -19.25
C ARG A 480 16.03 -11.19 -18.63
N TRP A 481 14.87 -11.82 -18.52
CA TRP A 481 14.71 -13.14 -17.86
C TRP A 481 14.54 -14.29 -18.86
N ALA A 482 14.89 -14.08 -20.13
CA ALA A 482 14.71 -15.08 -21.17
C ALA A 482 15.26 -16.46 -20.72
N GLY A 483 14.33 -17.43 -20.54
CA GLY A 483 14.64 -18.77 -20.07
C GLY A 483 14.46 -19.03 -18.57
N ASP A 484 14.29 -18.00 -17.73
CA ASP A 484 14.14 -18.16 -16.27
C ASP A 484 12.71 -17.92 -15.78
N ALA A 485 12.02 -16.89 -16.30
CA ALA A 485 10.65 -16.53 -15.95
C ALA A 485 9.98 -15.80 -17.12
N THR A 486 8.65 -15.84 -17.18
CA THR A 486 7.84 -15.18 -18.21
C THR A 486 6.73 -14.35 -17.59
#